data_565102e091c81bd0b48336884b33f6f8
#
_entry.id   565102e091c81bd0b48336884b33f6f8
#
_cell.length_a   1.000
_cell.length_b   1.000
_cell.length_c   1.000
_cell.angle_alpha   90.00
_cell.angle_beta   90.00
_cell.angle_gamma   90.00
#
_symmetry.space_group_name_H-M   'P 1'
#
loop_
_entity.id
_entity.type
_entity.pdbx_description
1 polymer ?
#
loop_
_entity_poly.entity_id
_entity_poly.type
_entity_poly.pdbx_seq_one_letter_code
_entity_poly.pdbx_strand_id
1 'polypeptide(L)'
;MATKPIRVAALAFLAAAAIPHDAVAQARWKDIGRTPSGNMVSVDPRSVRRTGTLVAGTVRVSFSTPVRMPQGMLTSSQTKATFDCTKRSVAVKENVLFGDARGTKVLERHVNKLPGYGPALTGSPVEIALTHLCSK
;
A
#
# COMPACT_ATOMS: atom_id res chain seq x y z
N MET A 1 58.95 -45.07 -2.69
CA MET A 1 57.49 -45.11 -2.55
C MET A 1 57.02 -43.67 -2.36
N ALA A 2 56.43 -43.11 -3.37
CA ALA A 2 55.92 -41.73 -3.33
C ALA A 2 54.42 -41.75 -3.02
N THR A 3 54.02 -41.25 -1.86
CA THR A 3 52.63 -41.06 -1.47
C THR A 3 52.14 -39.73 -2.04
N LYS A 4 51.16 -39.79 -2.97
CA LYS A 4 50.48 -38.62 -3.49
C LYS A 4 49.49 -38.07 -2.46
N PRO A 5 49.47 -36.74 -2.20
CA PRO A 5 48.42 -36.16 -1.35
C PRO A 5 47.13 -36.01 -2.16
N ILE A 6 46.05 -36.54 -1.61
CA ILE A 6 44.68 -36.34 -2.12
C ILE A 6 44.26 -34.93 -1.79
N ARG A 7 44.04 -34.09 -2.83
CA ARG A 7 43.44 -32.77 -2.68
C ARG A 7 41.92 -32.94 -2.57
N VAL A 8 41.38 -32.73 -1.37
CA VAL A 8 39.96 -32.62 -1.15
C VAL A 8 39.53 -31.19 -1.56
N ALA A 9 38.83 -31.12 -2.67
CA ALA A 9 38.19 -29.86 -3.09
C ALA A 9 36.92 -29.64 -2.25
N ALA A 10 36.95 -28.67 -1.36
CA ALA A 10 35.76 -28.21 -0.62
C ALA A 10 34.85 -27.45 -1.57
N LEU A 11 33.73 -28.05 -1.98
CA LEU A 11 32.65 -27.37 -2.67
C LEU A 11 31.90 -26.51 -1.64
N ALA A 12 32.12 -25.19 -1.68
CA ALA A 12 31.32 -24.24 -0.94
C ALA A 12 29.95 -24.11 -1.65
N PHE A 13 28.90 -24.68 -1.06
CA PHE A 13 27.51 -24.42 -1.47
C PHE A 13 27.14 -23.01 -1.01
N LEU A 14 27.08 -22.06 -1.95
CA LEU A 14 26.41 -20.78 -1.75
C LEU A 14 24.90 -21.07 -1.73
N ALA A 15 24.32 -21.15 -0.54
CA ALA A 15 22.89 -21.12 -0.37
C ALA A 15 22.41 -19.70 -0.69
N ALA A 16 21.88 -19.50 -1.90
CA ALA A 16 21.16 -18.30 -2.24
C ALA A 16 19.87 -18.28 -1.42
N ALA A 17 19.84 -17.46 -0.37
CA ALA A 17 18.64 -17.23 0.42
C ALA A 17 17.61 -16.53 -0.50
N ALA A 18 16.61 -17.27 -0.96
CA ALA A 18 15.47 -16.71 -1.68
C ALA A 18 14.67 -15.84 -0.71
N ILE A 19 14.73 -14.52 -0.88
CA ILE A 19 13.90 -13.58 -0.12
C ILE A 19 12.45 -13.78 -0.60
N PRO A 20 11.50 -14.12 0.29
CA PRO A 20 10.12 -14.31 -0.13
C PRO A 20 9.57 -13.00 -0.69
N HIS A 21 9.00 -13.05 -1.89
CA HIS A 21 8.44 -11.89 -2.60
C HIS A 21 7.37 -11.16 -1.78
N ASP A 22 6.69 -11.85 -0.89
CA ASP A 22 5.66 -11.30 0.00
C ASP A 22 6.21 -10.29 1.01
N ALA A 23 7.42 -10.53 1.55
CA ALA A 23 8.06 -9.62 2.50
C ALA A 23 8.44 -8.28 1.83
N VAL A 24 8.84 -8.30 0.56
CA VAL A 24 9.17 -7.08 -0.22
C VAL A 24 7.91 -6.27 -0.53
N ALA A 25 6.79 -6.92 -0.87
CA ALA A 25 5.51 -6.24 -1.14
C ALA A 25 4.92 -5.60 0.12
N GLN A 26 5.04 -6.23 1.29
CA GLN A 26 4.58 -5.67 2.57
C GLN A 26 5.46 -4.52 3.06
N ALA A 27 6.78 -4.54 2.80
CA ALA A 27 7.70 -3.46 3.15
C ALA A 27 7.41 -2.13 2.42
N ARG A 28 6.64 -2.16 1.33
CA ARG A 28 6.22 -0.97 0.59
C ARG A 28 5.21 -0.12 1.37
N TRP A 29 4.36 -0.75 2.18
CA TRP A 29 3.24 -0.11 2.85
C TRP A 29 3.53 0.14 4.31
N LYS A 30 3.26 1.36 4.77
CA LYS A 30 3.34 1.75 6.17
C LYS A 30 1.93 1.85 6.74
N ASP A 31 1.63 1.06 7.75
CA ASP A 31 0.36 1.13 8.47
C ASP A 31 0.29 2.43 9.27
N ILE A 32 -0.82 3.15 9.14
CA ILE A 32 -1.02 4.48 9.74
C ILE A 32 -2.24 4.57 10.65
N GLY A 33 -3.09 3.57 10.65
CA GLY A 33 -4.27 3.52 11.53
C GLY A 33 -5.30 2.50 11.08
N ARG A 34 -6.40 2.47 11.82
CA ARG A 34 -7.56 1.61 11.54
C ARG A 34 -8.83 2.43 11.52
N THR A 35 -9.75 2.04 10.65
CA THR A 35 -11.12 2.58 10.69
C THR A 35 -11.88 2.03 11.89
N PRO A 36 -13.00 2.66 12.31
CA PRO A 36 -13.86 2.13 13.37
C PRO A 36 -14.35 0.69 13.11
N SER A 37 -14.50 0.30 11.83
CA SER A 37 -14.86 -1.06 11.43
C SER A 37 -13.69 -2.06 11.41
N GLY A 38 -12.48 -1.62 11.80
CA GLY A 38 -11.31 -2.46 11.95
C GLY A 38 -10.45 -2.63 10.69
N ASN A 39 -10.75 -1.91 9.62
CA ASN A 39 -9.96 -1.97 8.39
C ASN A 39 -8.61 -1.25 8.58
N MET A 40 -7.52 -1.89 8.18
CA MET A 40 -6.19 -1.30 8.25
C MET A 40 -6.01 -0.30 7.13
N VAL A 41 -5.53 0.89 7.49
CA VAL A 41 -5.15 1.96 6.55
C VAL A 41 -3.64 2.09 6.50
N SER A 42 -3.09 2.08 5.29
CA SER A 42 -1.65 2.15 5.04
C SER A 42 -1.36 3.18 3.95
N VAL A 43 -0.17 3.74 3.97
CA VAL A 43 0.34 4.68 2.95
C VAL A 43 1.59 4.09 2.32
N ASP A 44 1.76 4.29 1.02
CA ASP A 44 3.04 4.05 0.34
C ASP A 44 3.93 5.29 0.52
N PRO A 45 4.99 5.24 1.36
CA PRO A 45 5.85 6.40 1.59
C PRO A 45 6.54 6.90 0.33
N ARG A 46 6.76 6.02 -0.66
CA ARG A 46 7.40 6.38 -1.93
C ARG A 46 6.51 7.20 -2.85
N SER A 47 5.19 7.13 -2.63
CA SER A 47 4.19 7.89 -3.39
C SER A 47 3.99 9.31 -2.88
N VAL A 48 4.47 9.63 -1.68
CA VAL A 48 4.21 10.90 -1.01
C VAL A 48 5.00 12.02 -1.68
N ARG A 49 4.30 13.06 -2.12
CA ARG A 49 4.86 14.29 -2.71
C ARG A 49 4.22 15.49 -2.04
N ARG A 50 5.06 16.38 -1.50
CA ARG A 50 4.64 17.61 -0.84
C ARG A 50 4.90 18.80 -1.73
N THR A 51 3.89 19.66 -1.92
CA THR A 51 3.99 20.90 -2.68
C THR A 51 3.21 21.99 -1.92
N GLY A 52 3.93 22.82 -1.17
CA GLY A 52 3.29 23.79 -0.27
C GLY A 52 2.42 23.11 0.77
N THR A 53 1.13 23.45 0.81
CA THR A 53 0.15 22.85 1.73
C THR A 53 -0.53 21.59 1.18
N LEU A 54 -0.17 21.19 -0.04
CA LEU A 54 -0.72 20.01 -0.70
C LEU A 54 0.20 18.79 -0.51
N VAL A 55 -0.39 17.64 -0.24
CA VAL A 55 0.31 16.37 -0.13
C VAL A 55 -0.38 15.34 -1.02
N ALA A 56 0.30 14.84 -2.04
CA ALA A 56 -0.17 13.72 -2.83
C ALA A 56 0.35 12.41 -2.25
N GLY A 57 -0.45 11.35 -2.35
CA GLY A 57 -0.04 10.03 -1.89
C GLY A 57 -1.02 8.92 -2.30
N THR A 58 -0.56 7.68 -2.16
CA THR A 58 -1.37 6.48 -2.38
C THR A 58 -1.67 5.83 -1.04
N VAL A 59 -2.96 5.65 -0.77
CA VAL A 59 -3.52 5.07 0.44
C VAL A 59 -4.07 3.69 0.12
N ARG A 60 -3.76 2.70 0.93
CA ARG A 60 -4.33 1.34 0.85
C ARG A 60 -5.22 1.07 2.04
N VAL A 61 -6.34 0.42 1.77
CA VAL A 61 -7.21 -0.15 2.79
C VAL A 61 -7.18 -1.66 2.66
N SER A 62 -6.91 -2.35 3.76
CA SER A 62 -7.06 -3.80 3.87
C SER A 62 -8.30 -4.09 4.70
N PHE A 63 -9.30 -4.72 4.08
CA PHE A 63 -10.57 -5.00 4.73
C PHE A 63 -10.41 -6.17 5.70
N SER A 64 -10.79 -5.97 6.95
CA SER A 64 -10.77 -7.02 7.99
C SER A 64 -11.75 -8.17 7.66
N THR A 65 -12.86 -7.83 7.02
CA THR A 65 -13.84 -8.78 6.50
C THR A 65 -14.05 -8.47 5.02
N PRO A 66 -13.74 -9.41 4.11
CA PRO A 66 -13.98 -9.21 2.68
C PRO A 66 -15.46 -8.90 2.39
N VAL A 67 -15.69 -8.00 1.44
CA VAL A 67 -17.02 -7.54 1.05
C VAL A 67 -17.41 -8.17 -0.28
N ARG A 68 -18.60 -8.79 -0.34
CA ARG A 68 -19.09 -9.36 -1.59
C ARG A 68 -19.51 -8.27 -2.56
N MET A 69 -18.98 -8.33 -3.77
CA MET A 69 -19.32 -7.47 -4.90
C MET A 69 -19.70 -8.32 -6.11
N PRO A 70 -20.40 -7.76 -7.13
CA PRO A 70 -20.70 -8.51 -8.36
C PRO A 70 -19.45 -9.05 -9.06
N GLN A 71 -18.31 -8.36 -8.98
CA GLN A 71 -17.06 -8.73 -9.61
C GLN A 71 -16.20 -9.70 -8.80
N GLY A 72 -16.53 -9.95 -7.53
CA GLY A 72 -15.80 -10.83 -6.62
C GLY A 72 -15.77 -10.33 -5.18
N MET A 73 -14.89 -10.92 -4.37
CA MET A 73 -14.73 -10.52 -2.98
C MET A 73 -13.72 -9.38 -2.86
N LEU A 74 -14.19 -8.20 -2.43
CA LEU A 74 -13.34 -7.05 -2.16
C LEU A 74 -12.51 -7.31 -0.91
N THR A 75 -11.20 -7.34 -1.07
CA THR A 75 -10.23 -7.64 0.01
C THR A 75 -9.34 -6.43 0.33
N SER A 76 -9.01 -5.63 -0.67
CA SER A 76 -8.24 -4.40 -0.48
C SER A 76 -8.61 -3.33 -1.51
N SER A 77 -8.24 -2.08 -1.22
CA SER A 77 -8.36 -0.98 -2.19
C SER A 77 -7.13 -0.09 -2.14
N GLN A 78 -6.85 0.61 -3.25
CA GLN A 78 -5.82 1.63 -3.32
C GLN A 78 -6.41 2.92 -3.89
N THR A 79 -6.16 4.02 -3.21
CA THR A 79 -6.65 5.35 -3.59
C THR A 79 -5.47 6.29 -3.81
N LYS A 80 -5.36 6.88 -5.00
CA LYS A 80 -4.45 7.99 -5.25
C LYS A 80 -5.19 9.29 -5.01
N ALA A 81 -4.67 10.10 -4.10
CA ALA A 81 -5.33 11.34 -3.69
C ALA A 81 -4.33 12.47 -3.46
N THR A 82 -4.84 13.69 -3.50
CA THR A 82 -4.15 14.89 -3.03
C THR A 82 -4.91 15.46 -1.85
N PHE A 83 -4.19 15.74 -0.78
CA PHE A 83 -4.71 16.27 0.47
C PHE A 83 -4.33 17.74 0.60
N ASP A 84 -5.31 18.61 0.91
CA ASP A 84 -5.05 20.00 1.27
C ASP A 84 -5.03 20.12 2.79
N CYS A 85 -3.84 20.28 3.35
CA CYS A 85 -3.66 20.32 4.80
C CYS A 85 -4.27 21.56 5.46
N THR A 86 -4.31 22.68 4.75
CA THR A 86 -4.89 23.91 5.26
C THR A 86 -6.42 23.82 5.34
N LYS A 87 -7.05 23.36 4.27
CA LYS A 87 -8.51 23.22 4.17
C LYS A 87 -9.04 21.91 4.70
N ARG A 88 -8.17 20.96 5.07
CA ARG A 88 -8.50 19.59 5.49
C ARG A 88 -9.47 18.92 4.51
N SER A 89 -9.15 19.04 3.23
CA SER A 89 -9.92 18.48 2.12
C SER A 89 -9.09 17.52 1.29
N VAL A 90 -9.75 16.70 0.49
CA VAL A 90 -9.13 15.67 -0.32
C VAL A 90 -9.71 15.64 -1.72
N ALA A 91 -8.85 15.49 -2.72
CA ALA A 91 -9.21 15.25 -4.10
C ALA A 91 -8.75 13.84 -4.50
N VAL A 92 -9.69 12.95 -4.77
CA VAL A 92 -9.42 11.58 -5.19
C VAL A 92 -9.22 11.52 -6.70
N LYS A 93 -8.05 11.09 -7.14
CA LYS A 93 -7.69 10.96 -8.57
C LYS A 93 -8.06 9.59 -9.13
N GLU A 94 -7.79 8.55 -8.37
CA GLU A 94 -8.02 7.18 -8.79
C GLU A 94 -8.34 6.30 -7.59
N ASN A 95 -9.27 5.38 -7.76
CA ASN A 95 -9.55 4.34 -6.79
C ASN A 95 -9.59 2.98 -7.50
N VAL A 96 -8.89 2.01 -6.95
CA VAL A 96 -8.83 0.64 -7.48
C VAL A 96 -9.24 -0.33 -6.39
N LEU A 97 -10.18 -1.20 -6.71
CA LEU A 97 -10.68 -2.25 -5.82
C LEU A 97 -10.05 -3.59 -6.22
N PHE A 98 -9.57 -4.34 -5.23
CA PHE A 98 -8.86 -5.59 -5.45
C PHE A 98 -9.53 -6.76 -4.74
N GLY A 99 -9.50 -7.93 -5.39
CA GLY A 99 -9.94 -9.21 -4.85
C GLY A 99 -8.87 -9.96 -4.06
N ASP A 100 -7.74 -9.33 -3.78
CA ASP A 100 -6.64 -9.90 -3.02
C ASP A 100 -5.95 -8.85 -2.14
N ALA A 101 -5.22 -9.32 -1.12
CA ALA A 101 -4.50 -8.44 -0.20
C ALA A 101 -3.27 -7.77 -0.84
N ARG A 102 -2.71 -8.35 -1.90
CA ARG A 102 -1.51 -7.83 -2.59
C ARG A 102 -1.81 -6.69 -3.56
N GLY A 103 -3.08 -6.52 -3.98
CA GLY A 103 -3.45 -5.54 -4.99
C GLY A 103 -3.04 -5.95 -6.41
N THR A 104 -3.20 -7.22 -6.75
CA THR A 104 -2.90 -7.77 -8.08
C THR A 104 -4.16 -8.13 -8.86
N LYS A 105 -5.22 -8.57 -8.18
CA LYS A 105 -6.50 -8.91 -8.80
C LYS A 105 -7.44 -7.72 -8.80
N VAL A 106 -7.45 -6.96 -9.90
CA VAL A 106 -8.33 -5.80 -10.06
C VAL A 106 -9.78 -6.25 -10.26
N LEU A 107 -10.67 -5.79 -9.38
CA LEU A 107 -12.12 -5.96 -9.52
C LEU A 107 -12.74 -4.76 -10.24
N GLU A 108 -12.33 -3.55 -9.87
CA GLU A 108 -12.86 -2.32 -10.42
C GLU A 108 -11.79 -1.22 -10.33
N ARG A 109 -11.77 -0.34 -11.34
CA ARG A 109 -10.92 0.84 -11.38
C ARG A 109 -11.75 2.06 -11.75
N HIS A 110 -11.67 3.09 -10.91
CA HIS A 110 -12.33 4.36 -11.15
C HIS A 110 -11.29 5.49 -11.23
N VAL A 111 -11.28 6.23 -12.32
CA VAL A 111 -10.39 7.36 -12.54
C VAL A 111 -11.22 8.64 -12.66
N ASN A 112 -10.93 9.63 -11.79
CA ASN A 112 -11.51 10.98 -11.89
C ASN A 112 -10.65 11.85 -12.78
N LYS A 113 -11.16 12.21 -13.93
CA LYS A 113 -10.45 13.10 -14.88
C LYS A 113 -10.35 14.55 -14.36
N LEU A 114 -11.32 14.99 -13.59
CA LEU A 114 -11.41 16.33 -12.99
C LEU A 114 -11.67 16.19 -11.49
N PRO A 115 -10.68 15.76 -10.69
CA PRO A 115 -10.87 15.55 -9.27
C PRO A 115 -11.09 16.90 -8.56
N GLY A 116 -12.24 17.03 -7.89
CA GLY A 116 -12.54 18.16 -7.02
C GLY A 116 -12.17 17.86 -5.57
N TYR A 117 -11.87 18.92 -4.81
CA TYR A 117 -11.65 18.82 -3.37
C TYR A 117 -12.97 18.77 -2.61
N GLY A 118 -13.05 17.87 -1.66
CA GLY A 118 -14.18 17.72 -0.74
C GLY A 118 -13.72 17.38 0.67
N PRO A 119 -14.60 17.48 1.67
CA PRO A 119 -14.26 17.15 3.05
C PRO A 119 -13.95 15.66 3.18
N ALA A 120 -12.95 15.34 3.99
CA ALA A 120 -12.71 13.95 4.41
C ALA A 120 -13.72 13.57 5.49
N LEU A 121 -14.49 12.50 5.25
CA LEU A 121 -15.50 12.05 6.21
C LEU A 121 -14.83 11.46 7.46
N THR A 122 -15.33 11.82 8.63
CA THR A 122 -14.82 11.34 9.92
C THR A 122 -14.82 9.81 9.98
N GLY A 123 -13.69 9.23 10.38
CA GLY A 123 -13.49 7.78 10.48
C GLY A 123 -13.23 7.08 9.13
N SER A 124 -13.23 7.81 8.02
CA SER A 124 -12.91 7.24 6.72
C SER A 124 -11.40 7.00 6.55
N PRO A 125 -10.99 6.09 5.67
CA PRO A 125 -9.57 5.87 5.37
C PRO A 125 -8.84 7.14 4.90
N VAL A 126 -9.51 7.99 4.12
CA VAL A 126 -8.90 9.24 3.63
C VAL A 126 -8.73 10.27 4.73
N GLU A 127 -9.60 10.29 5.73
CA GLU A 127 -9.43 11.17 6.90
C GLU A 127 -8.25 10.72 7.76
N ILE A 128 -8.08 9.43 7.97
CA ILE A 128 -6.92 8.85 8.67
C ILE A 128 -5.62 9.22 7.93
N ALA A 129 -5.62 9.09 6.60
CA ALA A 129 -4.49 9.47 5.77
C ALA A 129 -4.21 10.98 5.79
N LEU A 130 -5.24 11.82 5.71
CA LEU A 130 -5.14 13.27 5.84
C LEU A 130 -4.48 13.67 7.16
N THR A 131 -4.96 13.13 8.27
CA THR A 131 -4.41 13.41 9.59
C THR A 131 -2.94 12.99 9.70
N HIS A 132 -2.60 11.79 9.21
CA HIS A 132 -1.22 11.30 9.23
C HIS A 132 -0.28 12.14 8.34
N LEU A 133 -0.68 12.40 7.11
CA LEU A 133 0.16 13.11 6.14
C LEU A 133 0.31 14.61 6.43
N CYS A 134 -0.71 15.22 7.03
CA CYS A 134 -0.71 16.64 7.38
C CYS A 134 -0.11 16.96 8.76
N SER A 135 0.21 15.96 9.56
CA SER A 135 0.83 16.12 10.88
C SER A 135 2.35 16.31 10.85
N LYS A 136 2.94 16.26 9.67
CA LYS A 136 4.42 16.35 9.50
C LYS A 136 4.84 17.67 8.90
#